data_1812fb0119df26453d1aa5da49339c41
#
_entry.id   1812fb0119df26453d1aa5da49339c41
#
_cell.length_a   1.000
_cell.length_b   1.000
_cell.length_c   1.000
_cell.angle_alpha   90.00
_cell.angle_beta   90.00
_cell.angle_gamma   90.00
#
_symmetry.space_group_name_H-M   'P 1'
#
loop_
_entity.id
_entity.type
_entity.pdbx_description
1 polymer ?
#
loop_
_entity_poly.entity_id
_entity_poly.type
_entity_poly.pdbx_seq_one_letter_code
_entity_poly.pdbx_strand_id
1 'polypeptide(L)'
;MKIAIEAQRIFRKEKHGMDYVALETIREIQKIDRQNEYFILVSPGEDRCLQESDNMHIVQIDYPSYPLWEQIGLPSTLKKIQPDLLHCTGNTAPLWCHTPLILTLHDIIFLEPKQGKNQSVYQKLGRCYRRFVVPRILNKCRKIITVSNFEREHICKFLHWEPKKITTCLLYTSPSPRDPTTSR
;
A
#
# COMPACT_ATOMS: atom_id res chain seq x y z
N MET A 1 -0.46 -3.74 -20.16
CA MET A 1 -1.00 -2.59 -19.39
C MET A 1 0.15 -1.87 -18.70
N LYS A 2 0.02 -0.54 -18.50
CA LYS A 2 0.91 0.24 -17.64
C LYS A 2 0.35 0.27 -16.22
N ILE A 3 1.09 -0.20 -15.25
CA ILE A 3 0.66 -0.30 -13.85
C ILE A 3 1.61 0.50 -12.97
N ALA A 4 1.08 1.49 -12.26
CA ALA A 4 1.83 2.22 -11.25
C ALA A 4 1.58 1.57 -9.86
N ILE A 5 2.65 1.32 -9.11
CA ILE A 5 2.57 0.82 -7.74
C ILE A 5 3.19 1.87 -6.80
N GLU A 6 2.36 2.39 -5.90
CA GLU A 6 2.84 3.22 -4.80
C GLU A 6 3.58 2.33 -3.80
N ALA A 7 4.85 2.63 -3.59
CA ALA A 7 5.75 1.91 -2.69
C ALA A 7 6.72 2.89 -2.00
N GLN A 8 6.18 4.04 -1.56
CA GLN A 8 6.96 5.18 -1.09
C GLN A 8 8.11 4.82 -0.15
N ARG A 9 7.92 3.84 0.73
CA ARG A 9 8.80 3.61 1.89
C ARG A 9 9.76 2.45 1.73
N ILE A 10 9.76 1.75 0.60
CA ILE A 10 10.57 0.52 0.46
C ILE A 10 12.08 0.77 0.48
N PHE A 11 12.54 1.99 0.16
CA PHE A 11 13.97 2.33 0.17
C PHE A 11 14.47 2.93 1.48
N ARG A 12 13.62 3.03 2.50
CA ARG A 12 14.10 3.48 3.81
C ARG A 12 14.89 2.38 4.52
N LYS A 13 15.86 2.77 5.35
CA LYS A 13 16.73 1.87 6.10
C LYS A 13 15.93 0.96 7.04
N GLU A 14 15.03 1.53 7.82
CA GLU A 14 14.18 0.78 8.74
C GLU A 14 12.77 0.61 8.14
N LYS A 15 12.46 -0.59 7.72
CA LYS A 15 11.16 -0.96 7.16
C LYS A 15 10.22 -1.49 8.22
N HIS A 16 8.93 -1.22 8.05
CA HIS A 16 7.86 -1.80 8.84
C HIS A 16 7.11 -2.89 8.05
N GLY A 17 6.20 -3.61 8.70
CA GLY A 17 5.48 -4.72 8.07
C GLY A 17 4.84 -4.38 6.73
N MET A 18 4.17 -3.23 6.61
CA MET A 18 3.54 -2.80 5.35
C MET A 18 4.57 -2.57 4.23
N ASP A 19 5.77 -2.06 4.57
CA ASP A 19 6.82 -1.80 3.59
C ASP A 19 7.37 -3.12 3.04
N TYR A 20 7.49 -4.16 3.90
CA TYR A 20 7.89 -5.50 3.48
C TYR A 20 6.82 -6.16 2.61
N VAL A 21 5.53 -6.01 2.96
CA VAL A 21 4.44 -6.53 2.14
C VAL A 21 4.48 -5.94 0.73
N ALA A 22 4.66 -4.62 0.63
CA ALA A 22 4.80 -3.95 -0.66
C ALA A 22 6.02 -4.46 -1.43
N LEU A 23 7.19 -4.52 -0.79
CA LEU A 23 8.44 -4.96 -1.41
C LEU A 23 8.35 -6.40 -1.92
N GLU A 24 7.89 -7.34 -1.09
CA GLU A 24 7.81 -8.75 -1.49
C GLU A 24 6.75 -8.96 -2.58
N THR A 25 5.61 -8.24 -2.50
CA THR A 25 4.62 -8.26 -3.58
C THR A 25 5.22 -7.80 -4.92
N ILE A 26 6.00 -6.71 -4.91
CA ILE A 26 6.66 -6.20 -6.12
C ILE A 26 7.70 -7.20 -6.64
N ARG A 27 8.49 -7.81 -5.76
CA ARG A 27 9.49 -8.82 -6.13
C ARG A 27 8.85 -10.05 -6.77
N GLU A 28 7.73 -10.52 -6.22
CA GLU A 28 7.01 -11.66 -6.81
C GLU A 28 6.39 -11.29 -8.17
N ILE A 29 5.78 -10.11 -8.30
CA ILE A 29 5.30 -9.61 -9.59
C ILE A 29 6.45 -9.55 -10.61
N GLN A 30 7.62 -9.06 -10.22
CA GLN A 30 8.81 -8.98 -11.08
C GLN A 30 9.26 -10.35 -11.59
N LYS A 31 9.06 -11.42 -10.81
CA LYS A 31 9.41 -12.79 -11.21
C LYS A 31 8.40 -13.40 -12.18
N ILE A 32 7.10 -13.16 -11.97
CA ILE A 32 6.03 -13.91 -12.63
C ILE A 32 5.39 -13.18 -13.82
N ASP A 33 5.37 -11.85 -13.82
CA ASP A 33 4.71 -11.08 -14.88
C ASP A 33 5.74 -10.46 -15.84
N ARG A 34 5.62 -10.80 -17.13
CA ARG A 34 6.43 -10.27 -18.22
C ARG A 34 5.60 -9.54 -19.28
N GLN A 35 4.29 -9.43 -19.06
CA GLN A 35 3.36 -8.87 -20.08
C GLN A 35 3.02 -7.41 -19.79
N ASN A 36 2.99 -7.03 -18.50
CA ASN A 36 2.67 -5.69 -18.09
C ASN A 36 3.93 -4.85 -17.82
N GLU A 37 3.82 -3.54 -18.00
CA GLU A 37 4.85 -2.56 -17.69
C GLU A 37 4.56 -1.94 -16.31
N TYR A 38 5.54 -1.94 -15.43
CA TYR A 38 5.38 -1.50 -14.04
C TYR A 38 6.21 -0.25 -13.75
N PHE A 39 5.60 0.70 -13.05
CA PHE A 39 6.25 1.89 -12.53
C PHE A 39 6.15 1.90 -11.01
N ILE A 40 7.27 1.64 -10.35
CA ILE A 40 7.36 1.57 -8.89
C ILE A 40 7.69 2.97 -8.35
N LEU A 41 6.72 3.59 -7.70
CA LEU A 41 6.80 4.99 -7.25
C LEU A 41 7.28 5.02 -5.80
N VAL A 42 8.48 5.54 -5.59
CA VAL A 42 9.19 5.49 -4.31
C VAL A 42 9.68 6.86 -3.86
N SER A 43 9.90 7.06 -2.59
CA SER A 43 10.73 8.18 -2.09
C SER A 43 12.22 7.82 -2.18
N PRO A 44 13.11 8.80 -2.30
CA PRO A 44 14.54 8.60 -2.13
C PRO A 44 14.84 7.90 -0.80
N GLY A 45 15.82 7.00 -0.78
CA GLY A 45 16.24 6.27 0.41
C GLY A 45 17.61 5.61 0.23
N GLU A 46 18.18 5.11 1.32
CA GLU A 46 19.52 4.50 1.35
C GLU A 46 19.52 3.05 0.88
N ASP A 47 18.43 2.32 1.12
CA ASP A 47 18.32 0.90 0.83
C ASP A 47 17.91 0.67 -0.63
N ARG A 48 18.78 0.00 -1.38
CA ARG A 48 18.55 -0.38 -2.78
C ARG A 48 18.01 -1.80 -2.91
N CYS A 49 16.99 -2.12 -2.15
CA CYS A 49 16.42 -3.47 -2.03
C CYS A 49 15.65 -3.97 -3.26
N LEU A 50 15.37 -3.12 -4.24
CA LEU A 50 14.72 -3.44 -5.50
C LEU A 50 15.57 -2.91 -6.66
N GLN A 51 15.69 -3.70 -7.73
CA GLN A 51 16.34 -3.32 -8.97
C GLN A 51 15.34 -3.28 -10.12
N GLU A 52 15.61 -2.44 -11.12
CA GLU A 52 14.83 -2.38 -12.35
C GLU A 52 14.97 -3.66 -13.18
N SER A 53 14.02 -3.90 -14.03
CA SER A 53 14.06 -4.92 -15.07
C SER A 53 13.45 -4.37 -16.36
N ASP A 54 13.45 -5.16 -17.45
CA ASP A 54 12.98 -4.72 -18.76
C ASP A 54 11.54 -4.14 -18.74
N ASN A 55 10.71 -4.66 -17.84
CA ASN A 55 9.31 -4.24 -17.71
C ASN A 55 8.97 -3.61 -16.35
N MET A 56 9.97 -3.29 -15.51
CA MET A 56 9.76 -2.69 -14.20
C MET A 56 10.75 -1.54 -13.97
N HIS A 57 10.20 -0.33 -13.84
CA HIS A 57 10.92 0.94 -13.73
C HIS A 57 10.74 1.55 -12.36
N ILE A 58 11.80 2.09 -11.78
CA ILE A 58 11.77 2.76 -10.47
C ILE A 58 11.70 4.27 -10.69
N VAL A 59 10.63 4.89 -10.22
CA VAL A 59 10.41 6.33 -10.32
C VAL A 59 10.50 6.96 -8.94
N GLN A 60 11.54 7.75 -8.72
CA GLN A 60 11.71 8.47 -7.46
C GLN A 60 10.93 9.79 -7.46
N ILE A 61 10.16 9.99 -6.39
CA ILE A 61 9.38 11.20 -6.13
C ILE A 61 9.88 11.77 -4.82
N ASP A 62 10.42 12.98 -4.86
CA ASP A 62 10.97 13.66 -3.69
C ASP A 62 10.03 14.79 -3.22
N TYR A 63 9.51 14.63 -1.98
CA TYR A 63 8.67 15.62 -1.31
C TYR A 63 8.93 15.58 0.20
N PRO A 64 8.83 16.73 0.88
CA PRO A 64 9.27 16.85 2.27
C PRO A 64 8.37 16.15 3.29
N SER A 65 7.18 15.70 2.89
CA SER A 65 6.29 14.98 3.78
C SER A 65 5.42 13.98 3.04
N TYR A 66 4.96 12.94 3.76
CA TYR A 66 4.08 11.91 3.20
C TYR A 66 2.80 12.48 2.57
N PRO A 67 2.04 13.39 3.22
CA PRO A 67 0.84 13.95 2.60
C PRO A 67 1.12 14.72 1.30
N LEU A 68 2.21 15.49 1.23
CA LEU A 68 2.59 16.21 0.00
C LEU A 68 3.05 15.25 -1.09
N TRP A 69 3.82 14.23 -0.70
CA TRP A 69 4.23 13.17 -1.62
C TRP A 69 3.00 12.48 -2.24
N GLU A 70 2.03 12.07 -1.42
CA GLU A 70 0.86 11.33 -1.86
C GLU A 70 -0.17 12.21 -2.61
N GLN A 71 -0.41 13.46 -2.14
CA GLN A 71 -1.48 14.28 -2.69
C GLN A 71 -1.03 15.20 -3.84
N ILE A 72 0.28 15.46 -3.99
CA ILE A 72 0.83 16.34 -5.03
C ILE A 72 1.81 15.59 -5.90
N GLY A 73 2.86 15.01 -5.32
CA GLY A 73 3.93 14.34 -6.06
C GLY A 73 3.42 13.16 -6.86
N LEU A 74 2.67 12.28 -6.22
CA LEU A 74 2.11 11.09 -6.85
C LEU A 74 1.16 11.45 -8.02
N PRO A 75 0.12 12.29 -7.87
CA PRO A 75 -0.73 12.69 -8.99
C PRO A 75 0.02 13.38 -10.14
N SER A 76 1.01 14.22 -9.83
CA SER A 76 1.84 14.89 -10.84
C SER A 76 2.64 13.87 -11.67
N THR A 77 3.18 12.85 -11.01
CA THR A 77 3.92 11.77 -11.68
C THR A 77 3.00 10.88 -12.50
N LEU A 78 1.82 10.54 -11.99
CA LEU A 78 0.81 9.76 -12.72
C LEU A 78 0.34 10.46 -14.01
N LYS A 79 0.24 11.78 -14.01
CA LYS A 79 -0.07 12.56 -15.23
C LYS A 79 1.00 12.43 -16.33
N LYS A 80 2.27 12.22 -15.94
CA LYS A 80 3.37 12.03 -16.89
C LYS A 80 3.44 10.60 -17.41
N ILE A 81 3.25 9.61 -16.52
CA ILE A 81 3.34 8.18 -16.84
C ILE A 81 2.08 7.72 -17.60
N GLN A 82 0.92 8.26 -17.25
CA GLN A 82 -0.40 7.85 -17.75
C GLN A 82 -0.65 6.34 -17.60
N PRO A 83 -0.59 5.80 -16.38
CA PRO A 83 -0.82 4.38 -16.16
C PRO A 83 -2.31 4.02 -16.29
N ASP A 84 -2.58 2.79 -16.72
CA ASP A 84 -3.92 2.22 -16.81
C ASP A 84 -4.50 1.89 -15.42
N LEU A 85 -3.62 1.68 -14.45
CA LEU A 85 -3.96 1.27 -13.09
C LEU A 85 -2.96 1.84 -12.08
N LEU A 86 -3.48 2.29 -10.94
CA LEU A 86 -2.69 2.64 -9.75
C LEU A 86 -3.00 1.64 -8.64
N HIS A 87 -1.97 1.04 -8.07
CA HIS A 87 -2.05 0.25 -6.85
C HIS A 87 -1.36 0.99 -5.70
N CYS A 88 -2.13 1.43 -4.70
CA CYS A 88 -1.59 2.01 -3.47
C CYS A 88 -1.48 0.95 -2.39
N THR A 89 -0.28 0.79 -1.81
CA THR A 89 0.06 -0.31 -0.89
C THR A 89 0.00 0.08 0.58
N GLY A 90 -0.21 1.37 0.90
CA GLY A 90 0.00 1.94 2.24
C GLY A 90 -1.25 2.43 2.99
N ASN A 91 -2.42 1.80 2.88
CA ASN A 91 -3.69 2.20 3.51
C ASN A 91 -4.32 3.49 2.96
N THR A 92 -3.60 4.33 2.23
CA THR A 92 -4.08 5.61 1.71
C THR A 92 -3.79 5.74 0.21
N ALA A 93 -4.40 6.73 -0.44
CA ALA A 93 -4.21 7.05 -1.84
C ALA A 93 -4.54 8.52 -2.12
N PRO A 94 -4.14 9.08 -3.26
CA PRO A 94 -4.47 10.46 -3.59
C PRO A 94 -5.99 10.67 -3.73
N LEU A 95 -6.47 11.77 -3.15
CA LEU A 95 -7.89 12.15 -3.20
C LEU A 95 -8.35 12.52 -4.61
N TRP A 96 -7.47 13.15 -5.38
CA TRP A 96 -7.71 13.58 -6.76
C TRP A 96 -6.83 12.77 -7.72
N CYS A 97 -7.31 11.59 -8.08
CA CYS A 97 -6.68 10.72 -9.06
C CYS A 97 -7.73 10.19 -10.02
N HIS A 98 -7.49 10.33 -11.32
CA HIS A 98 -8.38 9.80 -12.36
C HIS A 98 -8.01 8.39 -12.79
N THR A 99 -6.81 7.93 -12.45
CA THR A 99 -6.34 6.57 -12.72
C THR A 99 -7.17 5.57 -11.90
N PRO A 100 -7.65 4.50 -12.50
CA PRO A 100 -8.32 3.40 -11.79
C PRO A 100 -7.47 2.93 -10.60
N LEU A 101 -8.08 2.86 -9.41
CA LEU A 101 -7.38 2.65 -8.15
C LEU A 101 -7.66 1.26 -7.56
N ILE A 102 -6.59 0.56 -7.20
CA ILE A 102 -6.59 -0.57 -6.25
C ILE A 102 -5.90 -0.11 -4.97
N LEU A 103 -6.47 -0.46 -3.82
CA LEU A 103 -5.94 -0.11 -2.52
C LEU A 103 -5.66 -1.36 -1.70
N THR A 104 -4.44 -1.49 -1.16
CA THR A 104 -4.18 -2.43 -0.07
C THR A 104 -4.50 -1.75 1.25
N LEU A 105 -5.51 -2.25 1.93
CA LEU A 105 -5.96 -1.80 3.24
C LEU A 105 -5.57 -2.86 4.27
N HIS A 106 -4.50 -2.60 5.01
CA HIS A 106 -3.94 -3.57 5.96
C HIS A 106 -4.81 -3.71 7.22
N ASP A 107 -5.33 -2.57 7.70
CA ASP A 107 -6.19 -2.47 8.89
C ASP A 107 -7.03 -1.20 8.84
N ILE A 108 -8.00 -1.12 9.75
CA ILE A 108 -8.86 0.07 9.95
C ILE A 108 -8.81 0.63 11.38
N ILE A 109 -7.80 0.25 12.16
CA ILE A 109 -7.61 0.68 13.56
C ILE A 109 -7.65 2.20 13.72
N PHE A 110 -7.17 2.94 12.71
CA PHE A 110 -7.19 4.39 12.72
C PHE A 110 -8.62 4.98 12.62
N LEU A 111 -9.62 4.23 12.15
CA LEU A 111 -11.03 4.65 12.11
C LEU A 111 -11.75 4.41 13.43
N GLU A 112 -11.29 3.47 14.23
CA GLU A 112 -11.91 3.09 15.50
C GLU A 112 -11.77 4.17 16.59
N PRO A 113 -12.63 4.15 17.62
CA PRO A 113 -12.44 4.97 18.81
C PRO A 113 -11.09 4.73 19.46
N LYS A 114 -10.50 5.77 20.06
CA LYS A 114 -9.17 5.67 20.66
C LYS A 114 -9.14 4.66 21.81
N GLN A 115 -8.23 3.71 21.74
CA GLN A 115 -7.75 2.94 22.89
C GLN A 115 -6.32 3.41 23.21
N GLY A 116 -6.13 4.02 24.40
CA GLY A 116 -4.80 4.39 24.93
C GLY A 116 -4.49 5.89 25.01
N LYS A 117 -3.81 6.27 26.10
CA LYS A 117 -3.57 7.69 26.47
C LYS A 117 -2.29 8.34 25.90
N ASN A 118 -1.30 7.56 25.44
CA ASN A 118 0.03 8.08 25.08
C ASN A 118 0.35 7.89 23.59
N GLN A 119 -0.11 8.79 22.74
CA GLN A 119 0.31 8.85 21.33
C GLN A 119 1.15 10.09 21.09
N SER A 120 2.25 9.95 20.33
CA SER A 120 3.06 11.09 19.89
C SER A 120 2.25 12.03 18.99
N VAL A 121 2.66 13.30 18.88
CA VAL A 121 2.02 14.27 17.99
C VAL A 121 2.02 13.77 16.54
N TYR A 122 3.10 13.17 16.09
CA TYR A 122 3.24 12.59 14.76
C TYR A 122 2.21 11.46 14.50
N GLN A 123 2.00 10.56 15.46
CA GLN A 123 1.01 9.50 15.36
C GLN A 123 -0.42 10.06 15.30
N LYS A 124 -0.70 11.12 16.07
CA LYS A 124 -2.02 11.81 16.02
C LYS A 124 -2.28 12.44 14.66
N LEU A 125 -1.29 13.15 14.09
CA LEU A 125 -1.41 13.75 12.75
C LEU A 125 -1.59 12.68 11.67
N GLY A 126 -0.81 11.62 11.70
CA GLY A 126 -0.94 10.50 10.76
C GLY A 126 -2.30 9.79 10.86
N ARG A 127 -2.85 9.66 12.07
CA ARG A 127 -4.21 9.13 12.28
C ARG A 127 -5.27 10.07 11.72
N CYS A 128 -5.19 11.38 12.00
CA CYS A 128 -6.11 12.38 11.46
C CYS A 128 -6.09 12.37 9.92
N TYR A 129 -4.90 12.32 9.33
CA TYR A 129 -4.74 12.23 7.89
C TYR A 129 -5.47 10.99 7.32
N ARG A 130 -5.21 9.80 7.86
CA ARG A 130 -5.88 8.57 7.41
C ARG A 130 -7.40 8.61 7.62
N ARG A 131 -7.86 9.11 8.75
CA ARG A 131 -9.31 9.30 9.02
C ARG A 131 -9.99 10.24 8.03
N PHE A 132 -9.27 11.21 7.51
CA PHE A 132 -9.76 12.13 6.51
C PHE A 132 -9.74 11.53 5.10
N VAL A 133 -8.61 10.92 4.71
CA VAL A 133 -8.36 10.43 3.35
C VAL A 133 -9.12 9.12 3.08
N VAL A 134 -8.98 8.13 3.95
CA VAL A 134 -9.43 6.76 3.66
C VAL A 134 -10.92 6.67 3.35
N PRO A 135 -11.86 7.23 4.14
CA PRO A 135 -13.28 7.14 3.82
C PRO A 135 -13.65 7.76 2.45
N ARG A 136 -12.84 8.75 2.00
CA ARG A 136 -13.08 9.45 0.73
C ARG A 136 -12.57 8.69 -0.49
N ILE A 137 -11.53 7.86 -0.32
CA ILE A 137 -10.95 7.08 -1.42
C ILE A 137 -11.61 5.70 -1.56
N LEU A 138 -12.11 5.11 -0.49
CA LEU A 138 -12.65 3.76 -0.50
C LEU A 138 -13.74 3.56 -1.56
N ASN A 139 -14.64 4.54 -1.73
CA ASN A 139 -15.69 4.47 -2.75
C ASN A 139 -15.17 4.64 -4.18
N LYS A 140 -13.95 5.17 -4.33
CA LYS A 140 -13.28 5.35 -5.64
C LYS A 140 -12.47 4.13 -6.06
N CYS A 141 -12.16 3.23 -5.11
CA CYS A 141 -11.40 2.02 -5.39
C CYS A 141 -12.20 1.05 -6.24
N ARG A 142 -11.60 0.56 -7.32
CA ARG A 142 -12.14 -0.55 -8.10
C ARG A 142 -12.09 -1.86 -7.32
N LYS A 143 -11.02 -2.04 -6.55
CA LYS A 143 -10.80 -3.22 -5.71
C LYS A 143 -10.03 -2.82 -4.45
N ILE A 144 -10.34 -3.50 -3.35
CA ILE A 144 -9.58 -3.41 -2.12
C ILE A 144 -8.95 -4.76 -1.86
N ILE A 145 -7.68 -4.75 -1.48
CA ILE A 145 -6.93 -5.93 -1.05
C ILE A 145 -6.69 -5.80 0.44
N THR A 146 -6.85 -6.87 1.19
CA THR A 146 -6.44 -6.93 2.60
C THR A 146 -5.61 -8.18 2.86
N VAL A 147 -4.94 -8.24 4.01
CA VAL A 147 -3.89 -9.21 4.29
C VAL A 147 -4.36 -10.46 5.03
N SER A 148 -5.61 -10.46 5.53
CA SER A 148 -6.18 -11.61 6.22
C SER A 148 -7.70 -11.70 6.06
N ASN A 149 -8.27 -12.89 6.26
CA ASN A 149 -9.72 -13.06 6.28
C ASN A 149 -10.36 -12.36 7.48
N PHE A 150 -9.66 -12.31 8.60
CA PHE A 150 -10.10 -11.58 9.79
C PHE A 150 -10.29 -10.09 9.47
N GLU A 151 -9.27 -9.44 8.87
CA GLU A 151 -9.37 -8.03 8.48
C GLU A 151 -10.44 -7.81 7.41
N ARG A 152 -10.60 -8.73 6.48
CA ARG A 152 -11.68 -8.63 5.49
C ARG A 152 -13.06 -8.58 6.15
N GLU A 153 -13.34 -9.49 7.07
CA GLU A 153 -14.61 -9.52 7.81
C GLU A 153 -14.78 -8.28 8.67
N HIS A 154 -13.72 -7.85 9.35
CA HIS A 154 -13.69 -6.65 10.17
C HIS A 154 -14.00 -5.39 9.36
N ILE A 155 -13.32 -5.20 8.21
CA ILE A 155 -13.56 -4.09 7.29
C ILE A 155 -14.99 -4.11 6.74
N CYS A 156 -15.49 -5.28 6.29
CA CYS A 156 -16.85 -5.43 5.79
C CYS A 156 -17.89 -5.05 6.84
N LYS A 157 -17.72 -5.54 8.07
CA LYS A 157 -18.62 -5.26 9.19
C LYS A 157 -18.62 -3.78 9.58
N PHE A 158 -17.42 -3.17 9.67
CA PHE A 158 -17.27 -1.77 10.07
C PHE A 158 -17.80 -0.78 9.04
N LEU A 159 -17.58 -1.07 7.74
CA LEU A 159 -17.99 -0.20 6.63
C LEU A 159 -19.37 -0.54 6.07
N HIS A 160 -20.03 -1.59 6.59
CA HIS A 160 -21.29 -2.12 6.04
C HIS A 160 -21.19 -2.46 4.54
N TRP A 161 -20.08 -3.09 4.14
CA TRP A 161 -19.79 -3.40 2.74
C TRP A 161 -19.96 -4.88 2.42
N GLU A 162 -20.30 -5.14 1.16
CA GLU A 162 -20.34 -6.52 0.66
C GLU A 162 -18.92 -7.11 0.53
N PRO A 163 -18.73 -8.37 0.94
CA PRO A 163 -17.44 -9.06 0.84
C PRO A 163 -16.83 -9.10 -0.58
N LYS A 164 -17.64 -8.99 -1.63
CA LYS A 164 -17.19 -9.02 -3.03
C LYS A 164 -16.25 -7.88 -3.43
N LYS A 165 -16.31 -6.75 -2.73
CA LYS A 165 -15.43 -5.60 -2.99
C LYS A 165 -14.02 -5.79 -2.46
N ILE A 166 -13.81 -6.70 -1.52
CA ILE A 166 -12.55 -6.92 -0.82
C ILE A 166 -12.02 -8.31 -1.14
N THR A 167 -10.77 -8.36 -1.61
CA THR A 167 -10.03 -9.61 -1.82
C THR A 167 -9.00 -9.78 -0.72
N THR A 168 -8.90 -10.98 -0.16
CA THR A 168 -7.83 -11.31 0.78
C THR A 168 -6.61 -11.80 0.00
N CYS A 169 -5.46 -11.20 0.25
CA CYS A 169 -4.15 -11.71 -0.14
C CYS A 169 -3.44 -12.17 1.13
N LEU A 170 -3.43 -13.47 1.40
CA LEU A 170 -2.82 -14.02 2.60
C LEU A 170 -1.30 -13.90 2.51
N LEU A 171 -0.71 -13.30 3.53
CA LEU A 171 0.73 -13.20 3.67
C LEU A 171 1.26 -14.48 4.32
N TYR A 172 1.42 -15.55 3.53
CA TYR A 172 2.16 -16.72 3.98
C TYR A 172 3.64 -16.49 3.70
N THR A 173 4.38 -16.26 4.76
CA THR A 173 5.84 -16.46 4.74
C THR A 173 6.13 -17.95 4.86
N SER A 174 7.32 -18.39 4.46
CA SER A 174 7.82 -19.72 4.79
C SER A 174 7.62 -20.02 6.27
N PRO A 175 7.30 -21.27 6.67
CA PRO A 175 7.03 -21.60 8.06
C PRO A 175 8.17 -21.06 8.94
N SER A 176 7.80 -20.26 9.93
CA SER A 176 8.77 -19.71 10.87
C SER A 176 9.39 -20.86 11.67
N PRO A 177 10.70 -20.80 11.97
CA PRO A 177 11.32 -21.75 12.91
C PRO A 177 10.64 -21.81 14.28
N ARG A 178 9.73 -20.88 14.55
CA ARG A 178 8.92 -20.81 15.78
C ARG A 178 7.55 -21.50 15.67
N ASP A 179 7.18 -21.97 14.48
CA ASP A 179 5.92 -22.68 14.30
C ASP A 179 6.05 -24.09 14.89
N PRO A 180 5.20 -24.49 15.86
CA PRO A 180 5.35 -25.74 16.61
C PRO A 180 5.12 -27.00 15.77
N THR A 181 4.79 -26.89 14.50
CA THR A 181 4.54 -28.01 13.58
C THR A 181 5.79 -28.53 12.86
N THR A 182 6.96 -27.94 13.06
CA THR A 182 8.23 -28.36 12.39
C THR A 182 9.12 -29.26 13.25
N SER A 183 8.64 -29.75 14.40
CA SER A 183 9.37 -30.76 15.16
C SER A 183 8.79 -32.16 14.91
N ARG A 184 9.16 -32.79 13.79
CA ARG A 184 9.23 -34.26 13.61
C ARG A 184 10.25 -34.60 12.53
#